data_271aac9d42cb753091e7b9166371f573
#
_entry.id   271aac9d42cb753091e7b9166371f573
#
_cell.length_a   1.000
_cell.length_b   1.000
_cell.length_c   1.000
_cell.angle_alpha   90.00
_cell.angle_beta   90.00
_cell.angle_gamma   90.00
#
_symmetry.space_group_name_H-M   'P 1'
#
loop_
_entity.id
_entity.type
_entity.pdbx_description
1 polymer ?
#
loop_
_entity_poly.entity_id
_entity_poly.type
_entity_poly.pdbx_seq_one_letter_code
_entity_poly.pdbx_strand_id
1 'polypeptide(L)'
;MRTYLSSLRMEKGFSQRRVARESGVSYQHYSKLENGDRGGKVSFLIIGRIAKVLGVSLDEIYLKESEYQDSLELSKESHGGR
;
A
#
# COMPACT_ATOMS: atom_id res chain seq x y z
N MET A 1 -2.93 -4.53 -7.26
CA MET A 1 -3.42 -3.28 -6.65
C MET A 1 -3.56 -3.46 -5.15
N ARG A 2 -3.12 -2.48 -4.41
CA ARG A 2 -3.27 -2.52 -2.95
C ARG A 2 -4.65 -2.03 -2.55
N THR A 3 -5.63 -2.88 -2.73
CA THR A 3 -7.02 -2.54 -2.43
C THR A 3 -7.20 -2.10 -0.99
N TYR A 4 -6.42 -2.68 -0.09
CA TYR A 4 -6.55 -2.32 1.33
C TYR A 4 -6.21 -0.84 1.55
N LEU A 5 -5.23 -0.30 0.81
CA LEU A 5 -4.88 1.12 0.96
C LEU A 5 -6.02 2.02 0.48
N SER A 6 -6.59 1.72 -0.67
CA SER A 6 -7.68 2.54 -1.16
C SER A 6 -8.90 2.44 -0.25
N SER A 7 -9.16 1.27 0.31
CA SER A 7 -10.27 1.12 1.25
C SER A 7 -10.08 1.95 2.51
N LEU A 8 -8.89 1.86 3.10
CA LEU A 8 -8.60 2.64 4.30
C LEU A 8 -8.69 4.13 4.03
N ARG A 9 -8.17 4.55 2.89
CA ARG A 9 -8.18 5.94 2.50
C ARG A 9 -9.60 6.46 2.31
N MET A 10 -10.42 5.67 1.63
CA MET A 10 -11.80 6.06 1.36
C MET A 10 -12.64 6.11 2.63
N GLU A 11 -12.36 5.22 3.57
CA GLU A 11 -13.03 5.26 4.86
C GLU A 11 -12.80 6.57 5.58
N LYS A 12 -11.62 7.16 5.39
CA LYS A 12 -11.30 8.44 5.99
C LYS A 12 -11.79 9.62 5.17
N GLY A 13 -12.25 9.38 3.94
CA GLY A 13 -12.65 10.45 3.05
C GLY A 13 -11.46 11.22 2.49
N PHE A 14 -10.30 10.59 2.42
CA PHE A 14 -9.07 11.26 1.98
C PHE A 14 -8.84 11.00 0.50
N SER A 15 -8.34 12.03 -0.21
CA SER A 15 -7.90 11.85 -1.58
C SER A 15 -6.50 11.26 -1.59
N GLN A 16 -6.11 10.70 -2.73
CA GLN A 16 -4.74 10.22 -2.92
C GLN A 16 -3.73 11.35 -2.72
N ARG A 17 -4.07 12.54 -3.21
CA ARG A 17 -3.17 13.68 -3.07
C ARG A 17 -2.95 14.05 -1.61
N ARG A 18 -4.01 13.97 -0.82
CA ARG A 18 -3.91 14.29 0.60
C ARG A 18 -3.01 13.29 1.32
N VAL A 19 -3.21 12.00 1.07
CA VAL A 19 -2.40 10.99 1.74
C VAL A 19 -0.94 11.13 1.33
N ALA A 20 -0.70 11.37 0.05
CA ALA A 20 0.67 11.58 -0.44
C ALA A 20 1.32 12.75 0.26
N ARG A 21 0.64 13.88 0.29
CA ARG A 21 1.18 15.09 0.90
C ARG A 21 1.50 14.88 2.36
N GLU A 22 0.57 14.27 3.10
CA GLU A 22 0.75 14.09 4.53
C GLU A 22 1.76 12.99 4.87
N SER A 23 1.99 12.08 3.92
CA SER A 23 2.99 11.04 4.10
C SER A 23 4.37 11.46 3.61
N GLY A 24 4.47 12.62 3.01
CA GLY A 24 5.75 13.13 2.54
C GLY A 24 6.24 12.48 1.25
N VAL A 25 5.34 12.01 0.42
CA VAL A 25 5.71 11.44 -0.88
C VAL A 25 4.97 12.17 -1.99
N SER A 26 5.44 12.03 -3.22
CA SER A 26 4.76 12.65 -4.34
C SER A 26 3.45 11.93 -4.63
N TYR A 27 2.53 12.65 -5.24
CA TYR A 27 1.26 12.07 -5.64
C TYR A 27 1.49 10.87 -6.57
N GLN A 28 2.40 11.02 -7.53
CA GLN A 28 2.71 9.93 -8.46
C GLN A 28 3.23 8.71 -7.74
N HIS A 29 4.09 8.92 -6.76
CA HIS A 29 4.63 7.81 -5.98
C HIS A 29 3.51 7.09 -5.22
N TYR A 30 2.67 7.85 -4.53
CA TYR A 30 1.58 7.25 -3.78
C TYR A 30 0.59 6.53 -4.70
N SER A 31 0.26 7.15 -5.82
CA SER A 31 -0.66 6.54 -6.78
C SER A 31 -0.13 5.20 -7.28
N LYS A 32 1.16 5.13 -7.56
CA LYS A 32 1.78 3.87 -7.98
C LYS A 32 1.75 2.83 -6.89
N LEU A 33 1.94 3.26 -5.64
CA LEU A 33 1.85 2.32 -4.52
C LEU A 33 0.46 1.72 -4.42
N GLU A 34 -0.56 2.54 -4.52
CA GLU A 34 -1.93 2.07 -4.40
C GLU A 34 -2.29 1.18 -5.57
N ASN A 35 -1.85 1.52 -6.77
CA ASN A 35 -2.13 0.74 -7.96
C ASN A 35 -1.31 -0.53 -8.06
N GLY A 36 -0.26 -0.64 -7.28
CA GLY A 36 0.59 -1.82 -7.32
C GLY A 36 1.52 -1.86 -8.50
N ASP A 37 1.77 -0.73 -9.13
CA ASP A 37 2.68 -0.66 -10.25
C ASP A 37 4.07 -1.07 -9.80
N ARG A 38 4.79 -1.72 -10.65
CA ARG A 38 6.14 -2.17 -10.39
C ARG A 38 6.27 -3.24 -9.34
N GLY A 39 5.22 -3.96 -9.12
CA GLY A 39 5.28 -5.17 -8.36
C GLY A 39 5.46 -5.01 -6.90
N GLY A 40 5.58 -3.84 -6.48
CA GLY A 40 5.18 -3.78 -5.24
C GLY A 40 5.95 -3.78 -3.99
N LYS A 41 7.21 -3.64 -4.03
CA LYS A 41 7.86 -3.45 -2.75
C LYS A 41 7.71 -2.00 -2.34
N VAL A 42 7.55 -1.77 -1.04
CA VAL A 42 7.43 -0.42 -0.51
C VAL A 42 8.35 -0.32 0.71
N SER A 43 8.97 0.83 0.89
CA SER A 43 9.86 0.98 2.02
C SER A 43 9.07 0.99 3.32
N PHE A 44 9.68 0.42 4.35
CA PHE A 44 9.09 0.36 5.67
C PHE A 44 8.74 1.76 6.18
N LEU A 45 9.62 2.71 5.94
CA LEU A 45 9.39 4.07 6.42
C LEU A 45 8.18 4.71 5.76
N ILE A 46 8.04 4.53 4.47
CA ILE A 46 6.92 5.11 3.73
C ILE A 46 5.61 4.47 4.14
N ILE A 47 5.57 3.14 4.23
CA ILE A 47 4.34 2.48 4.64
C ILE A 47 3.96 2.85 6.06
N GLY A 48 4.95 3.06 6.93
CA GLY A 48 4.69 3.50 8.29
C GLY A 48 4.11 4.91 8.35
N ARG A 49 4.59 5.80 7.50
CA ARG A 49 4.03 7.15 7.42
C ARG A 49 2.59 7.13 6.93
N ILE A 50 2.33 6.28 5.95
CA ILE A 50 0.97 6.14 5.42
C ILE A 50 0.04 5.60 6.50
N ALA A 51 0.50 4.62 7.26
CA ALA A 51 -0.29 4.06 8.37
C ALA A 51 -0.69 5.17 9.35
N LYS A 52 0.26 6.02 9.67
CA LYS A 52 0.01 7.11 10.59
C LYS A 52 -1.03 8.08 10.06
N VAL A 53 -0.94 8.41 8.79
CA VAL A 53 -1.90 9.30 8.16
C VAL A 53 -3.30 8.67 8.14
N LEU A 54 -3.36 7.37 7.89
CA LEU A 54 -4.63 6.66 7.82
C LEU A 54 -5.17 6.27 9.19
N GLY A 55 -4.40 6.48 10.24
CA GLY A 55 -4.87 6.20 11.59
C GLY A 55 -4.92 4.73 11.93
N VAL A 56 -4.08 3.92 11.29
CA VAL A 56 -4.00 2.49 11.62
C VAL A 56 -2.67 2.20 12.26
N SER A 57 -2.61 1.13 13.04
CA SER A 57 -1.37 0.75 13.70
C SER A 57 -0.39 0.17 12.71
N LEU A 58 0.89 0.18 13.10
CA LEU A 58 1.92 -0.44 12.29
C LEU A 58 1.67 -1.93 12.14
N ASP A 59 1.20 -2.57 13.21
CA ASP A 59 0.88 -3.99 13.15
C ASP A 59 -0.21 -4.29 12.13
N GLU A 60 -1.24 -3.47 12.13
CA GLU A 60 -2.34 -3.65 11.21
C GLU A 60 -1.89 -3.48 9.76
N ILE A 61 -1.15 -2.41 9.48
CA ILE A 61 -0.74 -2.16 8.11
C ILE A 61 0.30 -3.19 7.66
N TYR A 62 1.13 -3.66 8.58
CA TYR A 62 2.09 -4.71 8.28
C TYR A 62 1.37 -5.98 7.86
N LEU A 63 0.34 -6.35 8.60
CA LEU A 63 -0.42 -7.54 8.29
C LEU A 63 -1.08 -7.45 6.91
N LYS A 64 -1.69 -6.32 6.63
CA LYS A 64 -2.35 -6.11 5.34
C LYS A 64 -1.35 -6.08 4.19
N GLU A 65 -0.21 -5.47 4.40
CA GLU A 65 0.82 -5.46 3.35
C GLU A 65 1.40 -6.86 3.15
N SER A 66 1.58 -7.60 4.25
CA SER A 66 2.03 -8.99 4.16
C SER A 66 1.09 -9.84 3.33
N GLU A 67 -0.20 -9.69 3.58
CA GLU A 67 -1.21 -10.43 2.82
C GLU A 67 -1.14 -10.07 1.34
N TYR A 68 -0.94 -8.79 1.05
CA TYR A 68 -0.82 -8.35 -0.33
C TYR A 68 0.42 -8.97 -0.99
N GLN A 69 1.56 -8.96 -0.29
CA GLN A 69 2.78 -9.53 -0.83
C GLN A 69 2.66 -11.04 -1.03
N ASP A 70 2.03 -11.72 -0.09
CA ASP A 70 1.78 -13.16 -0.22
C ASP A 70 0.91 -13.46 -1.44
N SER A 71 -0.07 -12.62 -1.69
CA SER A 71 -0.94 -12.76 -2.84
C SER A 71 -0.15 -12.64 -4.15
N LEU A 72 0.80 -11.70 -4.20
CA LEU A 72 1.66 -11.54 -5.37
C LEU A 72 2.58 -12.73 -5.55
N GLU A 73 3.11 -13.24 -4.45
CA GLU A 73 3.99 -14.41 -4.48
C GLU A 73 3.26 -15.63 -5.00
N LEU A 74 2.07 -15.87 -4.50
CA LEU A 74 1.26 -17.00 -4.94
C LEU A 74 0.93 -16.91 -6.42
N SER A 75 0.59 -15.73 -6.86
CA SER A 75 0.30 -15.49 -8.26
C SER A 75 1.50 -15.77 -9.14
N LYS A 76 2.65 -15.35 -8.66
CA LYS A 76 3.90 -15.53 -9.34
C LYS A 76 4.31 -16.99 -9.44
N GLU A 77 4.16 -17.70 -8.34
CA GLU A 77 4.45 -19.12 -8.28
C GLU A 77 3.59 -19.91 -9.22
N SER A 78 2.31 -19.62 -9.18
CA SER A 78 1.35 -20.23 -10.04
C SER A 78 1.71 -20.06 -11.50
N HIS A 79 2.24 -18.91 -11.82
CA HIS A 79 2.63 -18.57 -13.16
C HIS A 79 3.94 -19.19 -13.54
N GLY A 80 4.90 -19.10 -12.66
CA GLY A 80 6.23 -19.54 -12.91
C GLY A 80 6.40 -21.01 -12.83
N GLY A 81 5.43 -21.65 -12.30
CA GLY A 81 5.54 -23.01 -12.05
C GLY A 81 5.96 -23.80 -13.18
N ARG A 82 6.11 -23.38 -13.83
CA ARG A 82 6.73 -24.00 -14.65
C ARG A 82 6.76 -24.50 -15.39
#